data_2c1babc0ca058117be485161d5d56f63
#
_entry.id   2c1babc0ca058117be485161d5d56f63
#
_cell.length_a   1.000
_cell.length_b   1.000
_cell.length_c   1.000
_cell.angle_alpha   90.00
_cell.angle_beta   90.00
_cell.angle_gamma   90.00
#
_symmetry.space_group_name_H-M   'P 1'
#
loop_
_entity.id
_entity.type
_entity.pdbx_description
1 polymer ?
#
loop_
_entity_poly.entity_id
_entity_poly.type
_entity_poly.pdbx_seq_one_letter_code
_entity_poly.pdbx_strand_id
1 'polypeptide(L)'
;DHETIVDSNNNRLIGFGRYAGIVGVYNGFRAFGIKFELFHLPKAFTLPNQDALIEKLKRQVLPPIKIVVTGNGKVGKGAKEMLKAMKIKEVSVENYLTKIYSEPVFTQLDVLDYNVRKDGQVLNNKDFYNNRISYLIQTLYFVWLSDLFYKIRL
;
A
#
# COMPACT_ATOMS: atom_id res chain seq x y z
N ASP A 1 25.10 -6.76 10.84
CA ASP A 1 23.86 -6.14 10.37
C ASP A 1 23.75 -6.34 8.86
N HIS A 2 22.70 -7.04 8.40
CA HIS A 2 22.47 -7.32 6.97
C HIS A 2 22.22 -6.06 6.13
N GLU A 3 21.88 -4.95 6.76
CA GLU A 3 21.67 -3.68 6.07
C GLU A 3 22.97 -3.01 5.61
N THR A 4 24.09 -3.40 6.20
CA THR A 4 25.43 -2.88 5.88
C THR A 4 26.17 -3.71 4.84
N ILE A 5 25.60 -4.86 4.40
CA ILE A 5 26.18 -5.70 3.37
C ILE A 5 25.86 -5.09 2.00
N VAL A 6 26.88 -4.48 1.39
CA VAL A 6 26.78 -3.75 0.11
C VAL A 6 27.79 -4.28 -0.91
N ASP A 7 27.50 -4.04 -2.21
CA ASP A 7 28.45 -4.27 -3.30
C ASP A 7 29.47 -3.13 -3.41
N SER A 8 30.39 -3.22 -4.39
CA SER A 8 31.41 -2.20 -4.67
C SER A 8 30.82 -0.81 -5.05
N ASN A 9 29.56 -0.76 -5.44
CA ASN A 9 28.83 0.46 -5.79
C ASN A 9 27.93 0.97 -4.65
N ASN A 10 28.10 0.45 -3.44
CA ASN A 10 27.33 0.77 -2.25
C ASN A 10 25.82 0.41 -2.36
N ASN A 11 25.46 -0.56 -3.23
CA ASN A 11 24.09 -1.07 -3.29
C ASN A 11 23.92 -2.21 -2.28
N ARG A 12 22.83 -2.20 -1.54
CA ARG A 12 22.50 -3.28 -0.59
C ARG A 12 22.29 -4.60 -1.32
N LEU A 13 23.05 -5.63 -0.93
CA LEU A 13 22.94 -6.98 -1.47
C LEU A 13 21.77 -7.76 -0.88
N ILE A 14 21.43 -7.52 0.39
CA ILE A 14 20.34 -8.20 1.07
C ILE A 14 19.21 -7.22 1.32
N GLY A 15 18.01 -7.56 0.85
CA GLY A 15 16.84 -6.72 1.04
C GLY A 15 15.53 -7.51 0.97
N PHE A 16 14.67 -7.32 1.95
CA PHE A 16 13.39 -8.03 2.11
C PHE A 16 12.18 -7.19 1.68
N GLY A 17 12.40 -6.11 0.92
CA GLY A 17 11.36 -5.13 0.57
C GLY A 17 10.12 -5.76 -0.08
N ARG A 18 10.28 -6.71 -1.01
CA ARG A 18 9.15 -7.42 -1.61
C ARG A 18 8.33 -8.17 -0.56
N TYR A 19 8.98 -8.93 0.30
CA TYR A 19 8.29 -9.69 1.36
C TYR A 19 7.68 -8.78 2.42
N ALA A 20 8.32 -7.67 2.75
CA ALA A 20 7.75 -6.66 3.63
C ALA A 20 6.42 -6.12 3.08
N GLY A 21 6.33 -5.89 1.76
CA GLY A 21 5.08 -5.49 1.10
C GLY A 21 4.00 -6.57 1.16
N ILE A 22 4.35 -7.82 0.88
CA ILE A 22 3.42 -8.97 0.94
C ILE A 22 2.85 -9.14 2.36
N VAL A 23 3.74 -9.20 3.36
CA VAL A 23 3.33 -9.36 4.77
C VAL A 23 2.62 -8.12 5.29
N GLY A 24 3.01 -6.93 4.81
CA GLY A 24 2.35 -5.66 5.13
C GLY A 24 0.88 -5.66 4.74
N VAL A 25 0.56 -6.09 3.52
CA VAL A 25 -0.84 -6.22 3.06
C VAL A 25 -1.60 -7.24 3.90
N TYR A 26 -1.01 -8.41 4.16
CA TYR A 26 -1.64 -9.42 5.00
C TYR A 26 -1.98 -8.89 6.39
N ASN A 27 -1.01 -8.23 7.05
CA ASN A 27 -1.22 -7.65 8.38
C ASN A 27 -2.20 -6.46 8.35
N GLY A 28 -2.23 -5.68 7.26
CA GLY A 28 -3.23 -4.63 7.04
C GLY A 28 -4.65 -5.21 7.03
N PHE A 29 -4.89 -6.28 6.26
CA PHE A 29 -6.19 -6.96 6.27
C PHE A 29 -6.49 -7.62 7.61
N ARG A 30 -5.48 -8.20 8.28
CA ARG A 30 -5.67 -8.74 9.62
C ARG A 30 -6.13 -7.67 10.61
N ALA A 31 -5.49 -6.50 10.60
CA ALA A 31 -5.88 -5.37 11.44
C ALA A 31 -7.29 -4.85 11.08
N PHE A 32 -7.60 -4.76 9.78
CA PHE A 32 -8.91 -4.38 9.28
C PHE A 32 -10.00 -5.35 9.77
N GLY A 33 -9.79 -6.66 9.61
CA GLY A 33 -10.75 -7.67 10.07
C GLY A 33 -11.02 -7.61 11.56
N ILE A 34 -9.99 -7.40 12.38
CA ILE A 34 -10.11 -7.24 13.84
C ILE A 34 -10.85 -5.95 14.17
N LYS A 35 -10.46 -4.83 13.57
CA LYS A 35 -11.03 -3.50 13.87
C LYS A 35 -12.53 -3.42 13.58
N PHE A 36 -12.97 -4.05 12.49
CA PHE A 36 -14.37 -4.00 12.05
C PHE A 36 -15.14 -5.28 12.36
N GLU A 37 -14.55 -6.19 13.15
CA GLU A 37 -15.17 -7.46 13.58
C GLU A 37 -15.67 -8.34 12.43
N LEU A 38 -14.97 -8.30 11.28
CA LEU A 38 -15.37 -9.01 10.06
C LEU A 38 -14.81 -10.43 9.98
N PHE A 39 -13.54 -10.59 10.37
CA PHE A 39 -12.84 -11.87 10.35
C PHE A 39 -11.55 -11.84 11.18
N HIS A 40 -11.06 -13.03 11.53
CA HIS A 40 -9.78 -13.21 12.22
C HIS A 40 -8.79 -13.98 11.35
N LEU A 41 -7.65 -13.36 11.06
CA LEU A 41 -6.53 -14.00 10.41
C LEU A 41 -5.45 -14.37 11.43
N PRO A 42 -4.79 -15.53 11.30
CA PRO A 42 -3.64 -15.88 12.14
C PRO A 42 -2.48 -14.89 11.90
N LYS A 43 -1.50 -14.87 12.80
CA LYS A 43 -0.30 -14.06 12.60
C LYS A 43 0.49 -14.60 11.40
N ALA A 44 1.03 -13.73 10.56
CA ALA A 44 1.72 -14.12 9.32
C ALA A 44 2.84 -15.15 9.55
N PHE A 45 3.62 -14.99 10.62
CA PHE A 45 4.73 -15.88 10.93
C PHE A 45 4.33 -17.31 11.34
N THR A 46 3.05 -17.55 11.64
CA THR A 46 2.53 -18.91 11.93
C THR A 46 2.15 -19.67 10.67
N LEU A 47 2.21 -19.04 9.50
CA LEU A 47 1.90 -19.65 8.22
C LEU A 47 3.19 -20.11 7.51
N PRO A 48 3.18 -21.26 6.84
CA PRO A 48 4.40 -21.89 6.33
C PRO A 48 5.04 -21.14 5.15
N ASN A 49 4.26 -20.44 4.34
CA ASN A 49 4.73 -19.76 3.12
C ASN A 49 3.75 -18.70 2.61
N GLN A 50 4.12 -18.01 1.52
CA GLN A 50 3.32 -16.98 0.88
C GLN A 50 1.97 -17.50 0.38
N ASP A 51 1.92 -18.70 -0.19
CA ASP A 51 0.69 -19.26 -0.74
C ASP A 51 -0.36 -19.49 0.36
N ALA A 52 0.08 -19.91 1.54
CA ALA A 52 -0.79 -20.03 2.71
C ALA A 52 -1.38 -18.68 3.17
N LEU A 53 -0.60 -17.58 3.08
CA LEU A 53 -1.12 -16.23 3.35
C LEU A 53 -2.22 -15.86 2.32
N ILE A 54 -1.94 -16.07 1.04
CA ILE A 54 -2.87 -15.76 -0.05
C ILE A 54 -4.16 -16.54 0.11
N GLU A 55 -4.07 -17.84 0.36
CA GLU A 55 -5.25 -18.71 0.53
C GLU A 55 -6.10 -18.31 1.75
N LYS A 56 -5.47 -17.90 2.85
CA LYS A 56 -6.20 -17.39 4.02
C LYS A 56 -6.97 -16.11 3.70
N LEU A 57 -6.36 -15.18 2.96
CA LEU A 57 -7.01 -13.92 2.56
C LEU A 57 -8.13 -14.14 1.54
N LYS A 58 -7.93 -14.99 0.53
CA LYS A 58 -8.95 -15.30 -0.49
C LYS A 58 -10.24 -15.85 0.07
N ARG A 59 -10.19 -16.50 1.23
CA ARG A 59 -11.37 -17.05 1.91
C ARG A 59 -12.19 -15.99 2.65
N GLN A 60 -11.66 -14.76 2.77
CA GLN A 60 -12.37 -13.68 3.46
C GLN A 60 -13.27 -12.93 2.48
N VAL A 61 -14.47 -12.63 2.93
CA VAL A 61 -15.37 -11.72 2.22
C VAL A 61 -15.01 -10.29 2.63
N LEU A 62 -14.60 -9.49 1.65
CA LEU A 62 -14.25 -8.10 1.88
C LEU A 62 -15.43 -7.20 1.46
N PRO A 63 -15.76 -6.19 2.26
CA PRO A 63 -16.69 -5.15 1.84
C PRO A 63 -16.10 -4.33 0.68
N PRO A 64 -16.88 -3.49 -0.01
CA PRO A 64 -16.43 -2.66 -1.12
C PRO A 64 -15.51 -1.52 -0.65
N ILE A 65 -14.32 -1.87 -0.20
CA ILE A 65 -13.30 -0.94 0.27
C ILE A 65 -12.42 -0.43 -0.86
N LYS A 66 -11.96 0.80 -0.71
CA LYS A 66 -10.95 1.42 -1.58
C LYS A 66 -9.59 1.39 -0.87
N ILE A 67 -8.58 0.80 -1.49
CA ILE A 67 -7.25 0.62 -0.92
C ILE A 67 -6.25 1.49 -1.68
N VAL A 68 -5.40 2.19 -0.96
CA VAL A 68 -4.27 2.94 -1.54
C VAL A 68 -2.96 2.25 -1.16
N VAL A 69 -2.11 2.04 -2.16
CA VAL A 69 -0.71 1.64 -1.97
C VAL A 69 0.17 2.83 -2.33
N THR A 70 0.91 3.36 -1.38
CA THR A 70 1.85 4.45 -1.63
C THR A 70 3.25 3.93 -1.93
N GLY A 71 3.89 4.56 -2.92
CA GLY A 71 5.24 4.24 -3.35
C GLY A 71 5.33 3.10 -4.36
N ASN A 72 6.34 3.19 -5.24
CA ASN A 72 6.57 2.31 -6.39
C ASN A 72 7.86 1.48 -6.26
N GLY A 73 8.44 1.46 -5.06
CA GLY A 73 9.65 0.70 -4.73
C GLY A 73 9.38 -0.80 -4.50
N LYS A 74 10.39 -1.51 -4.00
CA LYS A 74 10.31 -2.97 -3.74
C LYS A 74 9.15 -3.34 -2.81
N VAL A 75 8.87 -2.52 -1.79
CA VAL A 75 7.76 -2.74 -0.83
C VAL A 75 6.40 -2.56 -1.51
N GLY A 76 6.20 -1.44 -2.21
CA GLY A 76 4.95 -1.17 -2.94
C GLY A 76 4.66 -2.22 -4.01
N LYS A 77 5.69 -2.71 -4.72
CA LYS A 77 5.55 -3.80 -5.69
C LYS A 77 5.11 -5.11 -5.03
N GLY A 78 5.68 -5.45 -3.85
CA GLY A 78 5.26 -6.62 -3.08
C GLY A 78 3.82 -6.49 -2.56
N ALA A 79 3.41 -5.32 -2.12
CA ALA A 79 2.03 -5.04 -1.72
C ALA A 79 1.06 -5.21 -2.89
N LYS A 80 1.39 -4.63 -4.04
CA LYS A 80 0.61 -4.78 -5.29
C LYS A 80 0.48 -6.23 -5.74
N GLU A 81 1.57 -7.01 -5.66
CA GLU A 81 1.58 -8.43 -5.96
C GLU A 81 0.54 -9.19 -5.12
N MET A 82 0.52 -8.91 -3.81
CA MET A 82 -0.42 -9.56 -2.89
C MET A 82 -1.88 -9.19 -3.20
N LEU A 83 -2.18 -7.91 -3.46
CA LEU A 83 -3.52 -7.46 -3.83
C LEU A 83 -3.99 -8.08 -5.14
N LYS A 84 -3.12 -8.20 -6.14
CA LYS A 84 -3.42 -8.91 -7.39
C LYS A 84 -3.64 -10.41 -7.18
N ALA A 85 -2.85 -11.05 -6.32
CA ALA A 85 -3.06 -12.45 -5.98
C ALA A 85 -4.43 -12.69 -5.31
N MET A 86 -4.95 -11.72 -4.56
CA MET A 86 -6.30 -11.71 -4.02
C MET A 86 -7.39 -11.42 -5.06
N LYS A 87 -7.02 -11.15 -6.31
CA LYS A 87 -7.92 -10.71 -7.41
C LYS A 87 -8.60 -9.37 -7.15
N ILE A 88 -8.05 -8.52 -6.30
CA ILE A 88 -8.54 -7.15 -6.12
C ILE A 88 -8.15 -6.33 -7.35
N LYS A 89 -9.13 -5.65 -7.92
CA LYS A 89 -8.97 -4.90 -9.17
C LYS A 89 -8.15 -3.62 -8.94
N GLU A 90 -7.12 -3.43 -9.78
CA GLU A 90 -6.38 -2.16 -9.85
C GLU A 90 -7.17 -1.16 -10.71
N VAL A 91 -7.32 0.06 -10.22
CA VAL A 91 -7.98 1.17 -10.93
C VAL A 91 -7.05 2.37 -11.03
N SER A 92 -7.28 3.24 -12.02
CA SER A 92 -6.54 4.49 -12.12
C SER A 92 -6.83 5.41 -10.94
N VAL A 93 -5.92 6.33 -10.63
CA VAL A 93 -6.09 7.33 -9.57
C VAL A 93 -7.36 8.15 -9.78
N GLU A 94 -7.63 8.59 -11.00
CA GLU A 94 -8.83 9.32 -11.36
C GLU A 94 -10.11 8.52 -11.06
N ASN A 95 -10.18 7.28 -11.51
CA ASN A 95 -11.32 6.40 -11.24
C ASN A 95 -11.47 6.07 -9.75
N TYR A 96 -10.35 5.92 -9.04
CA TYR A 96 -10.35 5.71 -7.60
C TYR A 96 -11.01 6.89 -6.86
N LEU A 97 -10.74 8.12 -7.30
CA LEU A 97 -11.28 9.33 -6.67
C LEU A 97 -12.76 9.56 -7.04
N THR A 98 -13.13 9.32 -8.29
CA THR A 98 -14.43 9.74 -8.85
C THR A 98 -15.51 8.67 -8.83
N LYS A 99 -15.14 7.37 -8.89
CA LYS A 99 -16.10 6.28 -9.00
C LYS A 99 -16.42 5.60 -7.67
N ILE A 100 -17.64 5.11 -7.54
CA ILE A 100 -18.08 4.21 -6.48
C ILE A 100 -17.98 2.78 -7.00
N TYR A 101 -17.59 1.84 -6.16
CA TYR A 101 -17.43 0.42 -6.50
C TYR A 101 -18.25 -0.45 -5.57
N SER A 102 -18.79 -1.54 -6.10
CA SER A 102 -19.48 -2.58 -5.33
C SER A 102 -18.56 -3.71 -4.87
N GLU A 103 -17.30 -3.64 -5.25
CA GLU A 103 -16.25 -4.62 -4.94
C GLU A 103 -14.98 -3.92 -4.42
N PRO A 104 -14.09 -4.61 -3.70
CA PRO A 104 -12.80 -4.04 -3.31
C PRO A 104 -11.98 -3.64 -4.52
N VAL A 105 -11.41 -2.44 -4.47
CA VAL A 105 -10.49 -1.96 -5.50
C VAL A 105 -9.25 -1.33 -4.88
N PHE A 106 -8.15 -1.27 -5.62
CA PHE A 106 -6.97 -0.55 -5.17
C PHE A 106 -6.38 0.33 -6.27
N THR A 107 -5.66 1.35 -5.84
CA THR A 107 -4.77 2.16 -6.69
C THR A 107 -3.39 2.25 -6.08
N GLN A 108 -2.38 2.45 -6.92
CA GLN A 108 -1.00 2.70 -6.47
C GLN A 108 -0.62 4.13 -6.82
N LEU A 109 -0.14 4.87 -5.81
CA LEU A 109 0.34 6.24 -5.95
C LEU A 109 1.87 6.26 -5.92
N ASP A 110 2.49 7.00 -6.84
CA ASP A 110 3.89 7.38 -6.71
C ASP A 110 4.00 8.59 -5.77
N VAL A 111 5.22 8.88 -5.31
CA VAL A 111 5.48 10.03 -4.43
C VAL A 111 5.04 11.35 -5.06
N LEU A 112 5.06 11.46 -6.37
CA LEU A 112 4.64 12.66 -7.11
C LEU A 112 3.13 12.82 -7.20
N ASP A 113 2.35 11.78 -6.97
CA ASP A 113 0.89 11.85 -7.04
C ASP A 113 0.28 12.55 -5.83
N TYR A 114 0.99 12.57 -4.69
CA TYR A 114 0.48 13.13 -3.43
C TYR A 114 1.41 14.15 -2.76
N ASN A 115 2.48 14.57 -3.43
CA ASN A 115 3.34 15.65 -2.97
C ASN A 115 3.37 16.79 -3.98
N VAL A 116 3.52 18.00 -3.48
CA VAL A 116 3.70 19.22 -4.27
C VAL A 116 4.92 19.97 -3.79
N ARG A 117 5.63 20.65 -4.70
CA ARG A 117 6.72 21.54 -4.32
C ARG A 117 6.15 22.85 -3.75
N LYS A 118 6.77 23.36 -2.69
CA LYS A 118 6.39 24.62 -2.05
C LYS A 118 6.53 25.83 -2.97
N ASP A 119 7.45 25.77 -3.93
CA ASP A 119 7.75 26.83 -4.90
C ASP A 119 6.94 26.73 -6.20
N GLY A 120 6.05 25.72 -6.33
CA GLY A 120 5.22 25.51 -7.50
C GLY A 120 5.95 24.98 -8.75
N GLN A 121 7.24 24.62 -8.64
CA GLN A 121 7.99 24.06 -9.76
C GLN A 121 7.59 22.60 -10.06
N VAL A 122 7.97 22.13 -11.25
CA VAL A 122 7.69 20.78 -11.70
C VAL A 122 8.31 19.73 -10.77
N LEU A 123 7.51 18.75 -10.43
CA LEU A 123 7.90 17.64 -9.57
C LEU A 123 8.88 16.72 -10.28
N ASN A 124 9.90 16.25 -9.55
CA ASN A 124 10.89 15.29 -10.02
C ASN A 124 11.24 14.31 -8.91
N ASN A 125 11.17 13.02 -9.20
CA ASN A 125 11.49 11.94 -8.25
C ASN A 125 12.88 12.11 -7.62
N LYS A 126 13.91 12.40 -8.42
CA LYS A 126 15.27 12.55 -7.94
C LYS A 126 15.39 13.75 -6.99
N ASP A 127 14.75 14.86 -7.33
CA ASP A 127 14.74 16.07 -6.49
C ASP A 127 13.98 15.81 -5.18
N PHE A 128 12.83 15.12 -5.24
CA PHE A 128 12.08 14.76 -4.03
C PHE A 128 12.94 13.99 -3.01
N TYR A 129 13.69 12.99 -3.45
CA TYR A 129 14.53 12.19 -2.55
C TYR A 129 15.73 12.98 -1.98
N ASN A 130 16.23 13.96 -2.73
CA ASN A 130 17.37 14.80 -2.30
C ASN A 130 16.92 16.00 -1.43
N ASN A 131 15.75 16.58 -1.70
CA ASN A 131 15.28 17.85 -1.13
C ASN A 131 13.87 17.75 -0.53
N ARG A 132 13.60 16.73 0.30
CA ARG A 132 12.28 16.45 0.88
C ARG A 132 11.63 17.63 1.59
N ILE A 133 12.43 18.52 2.21
CA ILE A 133 11.96 19.71 2.94
C ILE A 133 11.23 20.70 2.01
N SER A 134 11.55 20.69 0.71
CA SER A 134 10.93 21.56 -0.29
C SER A 134 9.55 21.08 -0.77
N TYR A 135 9.05 19.97 -0.23
CA TYR A 135 7.79 19.36 -0.61
C TYR A 135 6.77 19.39 0.52
N LEU A 136 5.50 19.45 0.14
CA LEU A 136 4.35 19.33 1.03
C LEU A 136 3.49 18.13 0.56
N ILE A 137 2.89 17.44 1.53
CA ILE A 137 1.88 16.43 1.22
C ILE A 137 0.60 17.16 0.81
N GLN A 138 0.08 16.82 -0.37
CA GLN A 138 -1.19 17.36 -0.84
C GLN A 138 -2.33 16.68 -0.09
N THR A 139 -2.93 17.38 0.84
CA THR A 139 -3.94 16.90 1.81
C THR A 139 -5.22 16.36 1.15
N LEU A 140 -5.50 16.73 -0.09
CA LEU A 140 -6.71 16.33 -0.84
C LEU A 140 -6.91 14.81 -0.94
N TYR A 141 -5.85 14.03 -0.95
CA TYR A 141 -5.93 12.57 -0.98
C TYR A 141 -6.20 11.95 0.40
N PHE A 142 -5.80 12.62 1.50
CA PHE A 142 -5.93 12.10 2.85
C PHE A 142 -7.26 12.47 3.53
N VAL A 143 -7.84 13.61 3.20
CA VAL A 143 -9.17 14.02 3.72
C VAL A 143 -10.25 13.05 3.24
N TRP A 144 -10.12 12.53 2.03
CA TRP A 144 -11.04 11.51 1.49
C TRP A 144 -10.93 10.15 2.19
N LEU A 145 -9.75 9.81 2.70
CA LEU A 145 -9.54 8.61 3.53
C LEU A 145 -10.21 8.74 4.90
N SER A 146 -10.20 9.92 5.51
CA SER A 146 -10.86 10.16 6.79
C SER A 146 -12.38 10.11 6.67
N ASP A 147 -12.97 10.64 5.59
CA ASP A 147 -14.42 10.57 5.36
C ASP A 147 -14.91 9.15 5.07
N LEU A 148 -14.09 8.30 4.45
CA LEU A 148 -14.41 6.89 4.24
C LEU A 148 -14.39 6.09 5.56
N PHE A 149 -13.50 6.42 6.49
CA PHE A 149 -13.47 5.84 7.83
C PHE A 149 -14.69 6.24 8.68
N TYR A 150 -15.31 7.40 8.41
CA TYR A 150 -16.52 7.83 9.10
C TYR A 150 -17.82 7.27 8.50
N LYS A 151 -17.82 6.89 7.22
CA LYS A 151 -19.03 6.36 6.55
C LYS A 151 -19.25 4.87 6.69
N ILE A 152 -18.28 4.12 7.23
CA ILE A 152 -18.48 2.73 7.67
C ILE A 152 -18.92 2.76 9.16
N ARG A 153 -19.95 3.50 9.47
CA ARG A 153 -20.83 3.19 10.59
C ARG A 153 -21.96 2.33 10.03
N LEU A 154 -21.91 1.05 10.37
CA LEU A 154 -23.05 0.14 10.29
C LEU A 154 -24.19 0.67 11.15
#